data_4161982a2b1222a819eb44921dad2ae6
#
_entry.id   4161982a2b1222a819eb44921dad2ae6
#
_cell.length_a   1.000
_cell.length_b   1.000
_cell.length_c   1.000
_cell.angle_alpha   90.00
_cell.angle_beta   90.00
_cell.angle_gamma   90.00
#
_symmetry.space_group_name_H-M   'P 1'
#
loop_
_entity.id
_entity.type
_entity.pdbx_description
1 polymer ?
#
loop_
_entity_poly.entity_id
_entity_poly.type
_entity_poly.pdbx_seq_one_letter_code
_entity_poly.pdbx_strand_id
1 'polypeptide(L)'
;MNMEHKTAMWEIEQADAVIVGGGPAGLAAAVRLYENGITDILILEREKQLGGILRQCIHDGFGLARFKTTLSGPEYAQKFIDLANEKKIRYLTDATVLEISEDKVITAATPDGLKQWKAKAVILAMGCRERTRGALGI
;
A
#
# COMPACT_ATOMS: atom_id res chain seq x y z
N MET A 1 30.48 -6.63 -21.56
CA MET A 1 29.23 -6.33 -20.82
C MET A 1 29.35 -6.99 -19.45
N ASN A 2 29.44 -6.19 -18.42
CA ASN A 2 29.74 -6.67 -17.08
C ASN A 2 28.50 -7.34 -16.47
N MET A 3 28.57 -8.63 -16.18
CA MET A 3 27.48 -9.39 -15.56
C MET A 3 27.11 -8.88 -14.16
N GLU A 4 28.03 -8.19 -13.50
CA GLU A 4 27.81 -7.56 -12.19
C GLU A 4 26.73 -6.48 -12.22
N HIS A 5 26.57 -5.77 -13.34
CA HIS A 5 25.53 -4.75 -13.50
C HIS A 5 24.11 -5.33 -13.61
N LYS A 6 23.99 -6.58 -14.10
CA LYS A 6 22.69 -7.27 -14.18
C LYS A 6 22.25 -7.82 -12.81
N THR A 7 23.18 -8.19 -11.96
CA THR A 7 22.88 -8.73 -10.64
C THR A 7 22.37 -7.64 -9.68
N ALA A 8 22.88 -6.41 -9.80
CA ALA A 8 22.46 -5.26 -9.02
C ALA A 8 21.00 -4.83 -9.29
N MET A 9 20.49 -5.07 -10.52
CA MET A 9 19.11 -4.73 -10.90
C MET A 9 18.06 -5.67 -10.28
N TRP A 10 18.47 -6.81 -9.75
CA TRP A 10 17.60 -7.83 -9.20
C TRP A 10 17.86 -8.06 -7.70
N GLU A 11 18.45 -7.06 -7.05
CA GLU A 11 18.67 -7.14 -5.62
C GLU A 11 17.33 -7.13 -4.88
N ILE A 12 17.14 -8.14 -4.02
CA ILE A 12 15.91 -8.29 -3.23
C ILE A 12 16.10 -7.59 -1.90
N GLU A 13 15.30 -6.55 -1.66
CA GLU A 13 15.28 -5.89 -0.37
C GLU A 13 14.49 -6.72 0.65
N GLN A 14 14.75 -6.50 1.93
CA GLN A 14 14.05 -7.17 3.02
C GLN A 14 13.05 -6.22 3.68
N ALA A 15 11.94 -6.75 4.14
CA ALA A 15 10.98 -6.02 4.96
C ALA A 15 10.29 -7.01 5.92
N ASP A 16 9.92 -6.56 7.11
CA ASP A 16 9.16 -7.42 8.03
C ASP A 16 7.73 -7.59 7.53
N ALA A 17 7.12 -6.51 7.06
CA ALA A 17 5.78 -6.57 6.49
C ALA A 17 5.71 -5.74 5.21
N VAL A 18 5.13 -6.33 4.18
CA VAL A 18 4.78 -5.62 2.95
C VAL A 18 3.26 -5.57 2.84
N ILE A 19 2.73 -4.39 2.65
CA ILE A 19 1.29 -4.15 2.51
C ILE A 19 1.02 -3.78 1.06
N VAL A 20 0.18 -4.55 0.41
CA VAL A 20 -0.22 -4.30 -0.97
C VAL A 20 -1.51 -3.49 -0.96
N GLY A 21 -1.38 -2.21 -1.23
CA GLY A 21 -2.47 -1.25 -1.23
C GLY A 21 -2.35 -0.21 -0.12
N GLY A 22 -2.36 1.06 -0.53
CA GLY A 22 -2.25 2.23 0.36
C GLY A 22 -3.58 2.94 0.58
N GLY A 23 -4.69 2.22 0.48
CA GLY A 23 -6.01 2.71 0.85
C GLY A 23 -6.24 2.67 2.36
N PRO A 24 -7.47 2.87 2.83
CA PRO A 24 -7.77 2.95 4.27
C PRO A 24 -7.37 1.69 5.03
N ALA A 25 -7.62 0.51 4.49
CA ALA A 25 -7.28 -0.74 5.14
C ALA A 25 -5.76 -0.93 5.26
N GLY A 26 -5.02 -0.65 4.20
CA GLY A 26 -3.56 -0.77 4.20
C GLY A 26 -2.89 0.23 5.14
N LEU A 27 -3.35 1.47 5.13
CA LEU A 27 -2.85 2.50 6.03
C LEU A 27 -3.14 2.17 7.50
N ALA A 28 -4.36 1.72 7.81
CA ALA A 28 -4.72 1.31 9.16
C ALA A 28 -3.88 0.12 9.63
N ALA A 29 -3.67 -0.86 8.76
CA ALA A 29 -2.83 -2.01 9.05
C ALA A 29 -1.38 -1.59 9.36
N ALA A 30 -0.82 -0.70 8.54
CA ALA A 30 0.54 -0.19 8.74
C ALA A 30 0.70 0.52 10.08
N VAL A 31 -0.23 1.41 10.40
CA VAL A 31 -0.23 2.14 11.69
C VAL A 31 -0.33 1.16 12.85
N ARG A 32 -1.21 0.17 12.75
CA ARG A 32 -1.41 -0.81 13.82
C ARG A 32 -0.19 -1.72 14.01
N LEU A 33 0.45 -2.14 12.94
CA LEU A 33 1.70 -2.90 13.01
C LEU A 33 2.78 -2.10 13.72
N TYR A 34 2.93 -0.84 13.35
CA TYR A 34 3.92 0.05 13.95
C TYR A 34 3.67 0.22 15.46
N GLU A 35 2.42 0.44 15.86
CA GLU A 35 2.03 0.59 17.28
C GLU A 35 2.32 -0.68 18.09
N ASN A 36 2.39 -1.84 17.43
CA ASN A 36 2.73 -3.13 18.06
C ASN A 36 4.20 -3.51 17.93
N GLY A 37 5.06 -2.59 17.51
CA GLY A 37 6.51 -2.78 17.48
C GLY A 37 7.07 -3.32 16.18
N ILE A 38 6.25 -3.54 15.17
CA ILE A 38 6.72 -3.94 13.84
C ILE A 38 6.92 -2.66 13.02
N THR A 39 8.17 -2.24 12.87
CA THR A 39 8.50 -0.93 12.28
C THR A 39 9.05 -1.01 10.87
N ASP A 40 9.57 -2.16 10.46
CA ASP A 40 10.08 -2.35 9.09
C ASP A 40 8.92 -2.74 8.16
N ILE A 41 8.17 -1.73 7.76
CA ILE A 41 6.95 -1.85 6.96
C ILE A 41 7.14 -1.13 5.63
N LEU A 42 6.64 -1.74 4.56
CA LEU A 42 6.57 -1.11 3.25
C LEU A 42 5.16 -1.23 2.70
N ILE A 43 4.57 -0.09 2.33
CA ILE A 43 3.29 -0.05 1.61
C ILE A 43 3.60 0.13 0.12
N LEU A 44 3.02 -0.72 -0.71
CA LEU A 44 3.11 -0.60 -2.16
C LEU A 44 1.75 -0.14 -2.70
N GLU A 45 1.72 1.04 -3.32
CA GLU A 45 0.52 1.65 -3.88
C GLU A 45 0.67 1.87 -5.38
N ARG A 46 -0.28 1.36 -6.16
CA ARG A 46 -0.25 1.49 -7.63
C ARG A 46 -0.55 2.91 -8.12
N GLU A 47 -1.38 3.64 -7.40
CA GLU A 47 -1.72 5.02 -7.76
C GLU A 47 -0.59 5.98 -7.39
N LYS A 48 -0.72 7.22 -7.84
CA LYS A 48 0.26 8.27 -7.54
C LYS A 48 0.19 8.77 -6.10
N GLN A 49 -0.91 8.46 -5.41
CA GLN A 49 -1.19 8.95 -4.06
C GLN A 49 -1.79 7.85 -3.21
N LEU A 50 -1.50 7.91 -1.92
CA LEU A 50 -2.17 7.09 -0.92
C LEU A 50 -3.62 7.55 -0.71
N GLY A 51 -4.44 6.70 -0.10
CA GLY A 51 -5.81 7.04 0.29
C GLY A 51 -6.89 6.18 -0.37
N GLY A 52 -6.61 5.62 -1.51
CA GLY A 52 -7.53 4.71 -2.21
C GLY A 52 -8.86 5.36 -2.56
N ILE A 53 -9.93 4.59 -2.49
CA ILE A 53 -11.29 5.01 -2.87
C ILE A 53 -11.81 6.20 -2.03
N LEU A 54 -11.32 6.37 -0.81
CA LEU A 54 -11.74 7.49 0.04
C LEU A 54 -11.48 8.85 -0.59
N ARG A 55 -10.50 8.95 -1.47
CA ARG A 55 -10.20 10.21 -2.16
C ARG A 55 -11.33 10.65 -3.09
N GLN A 56 -12.21 9.74 -3.47
CA GLN A 56 -13.37 10.00 -4.32
C GLN A 56 -14.65 10.23 -3.52
N CYS A 57 -14.62 9.96 -2.21
CA CYS A 57 -15.80 10.05 -1.34
C CYS A 57 -15.85 11.44 -0.67
N ILE A 58 -16.34 12.42 -1.40
CA ILE A 58 -16.36 13.82 -0.95
C ILE A 58 -17.52 14.17 -0.01
N HIS A 59 -18.32 13.19 0.41
CA HIS A 59 -19.37 13.36 1.42
C HIS A 59 -18.83 13.09 2.83
N ASP A 60 -19.52 13.63 3.83
CA ASP A 60 -19.18 13.40 5.25
C ASP A 60 -19.69 12.04 5.73
N GLY A 61 -19.25 11.65 6.92
CA GLY A 61 -19.69 10.43 7.58
C GLY A 61 -18.55 9.50 8.00
N PHE A 62 -17.31 9.90 7.75
CA PHE A 62 -16.15 9.11 8.11
C PHE A 62 -15.49 9.59 9.39
N GLY A 63 -14.90 8.68 10.12
CA GLY A 63 -13.97 9.00 11.20
C GLY A 63 -14.58 9.20 12.58
N LEU A 64 -15.88 9.16 12.75
CA LEU A 64 -16.52 9.44 14.03
C LEU A 64 -16.03 8.49 15.13
N ALA A 65 -15.93 7.21 14.83
CA ALA A 65 -15.48 6.21 15.80
C ALA A 65 -13.97 6.32 16.09
N ARG A 66 -13.16 6.56 15.09
CA ARG A 66 -11.69 6.58 15.19
C ARG A 66 -11.15 7.92 15.68
N PHE A 67 -11.64 9.02 15.12
CA PHE A 67 -11.11 10.36 15.35
C PHE A 67 -12.06 11.28 16.13
N LYS A 68 -13.25 10.77 16.51
CA LYS A 68 -14.26 11.51 17.28
C LYS A 68 -14.79 12.76 16.57
N THR A 69 -14.64 12.82 15.26
CA THR A 69 -15.16 13.90 14.42
C THR A 69 -15.62 13.33 13.08
N THR A 70 -16.60 13.98 12.47
CA THR A 70 -17.10 13.60 11.14
C THR A 70 -16.22 14.24 10.07
N LEU A 71 -15.70 13.45 9.17
CA LEU A 71 -14.78 13.86 8.11
C LEU A 71 -15.31 13.42 6.76
N SER A 72 -14.92 14.13 5.70
CA SER A 72 -15.08 13.63 4.33
C SER A 72 -14.10 12.48 4.07
N GLY A 73 -14.31 11.75 2.98
CA GLY A 73 -13.40 10.67 2.60
C GLY A 73 -11.95 11.10 2.48
N PRO A 74 -11.64 12.17 1.70
CA PRO A 74 -10.28 12.69 1.59
C PRO A 74 -9.67 13.12 2.92
N GLU A 75 -10.44 13.78 3.78
CA GLU A 75 -9.97 14.19 5.13
C GLU A 75 -9.67 12.97 6.00
N TYR A 76 -10.52 11.96 5.96
CA TYR A 76 -10.33 10.71 6.68
C TYR A 76 -9.07 9.98 6.20
N ALA A 77 -8.89 9.87 4.88
CA ALA A 77 -7.69 9.31 4.29
C ALA A 77 -6.45 10.10 4.72
N GLN A 78 -6.52 11.42 4.69
CA GLN A 78 -5.39 12.28 5.07
C GLN A 78 -4.96 12.07 6.52
N LYS A 79 -5.91 11.84 7.44
CA LYS A 79 -5.59 11.52 8.83
C LYS A 79 -4.69 10.29 8.94
N PHE A 80 -4.99 9.23 8.19
CA PHE A 80 -4.15 8.02 8.20
C PHE A 80 -2.82 8.23 7.49
N ILE A 81 -2.80 9.00 6.42
CA ILE A 81 -1.56 9.36 5.72
C ILE A 81 -0.63 10.15 6.66
N ASP A 82 -1.18 11.11 7.39
CA ASP A 82 -0.43 11.90 8.36
C ASP A 82 0.15 11.02 9.47
N LEU A 83 -0.64 10.07 9.98
CA LEU A 83 -0.16 9.12 10.98
C LEU A 83 0.99 8.25 10.44
N ALA A 84 0.88 7.77 9.21
CA ALA A 84 1.93 7.00 8.57
C ALA A 84 3.21 7.82 8.39
N ASN A 85 3.08 9.07 7.96
CA ASN A 85 4.21 9.99 7.79
C ASN A 85 4.85 10.34 9.14
N GLU A 86 4.07 10.60 10.17
CA GLU A 86 4.55 10.86 11.52
C GLU A 86 5.38 9.70 12.05
N LYS A 87 4.96 8.48 11.82
CA LYS A 87 5.65 7.24 12.21
C LYS A 87 6.78 6.88 11.24
N LYS A 88 6.97 7.63 10.16
CA LYS A 88 7.98 7.37 9.12
C LYS A 88 7.84 5.99 8.48
N ILE A 89 6.60 5.52 8.33
CA ILE A 89 6.32 4.28 7.62
C ILE A 89 6.64 4.47 6.14
N ARG A 90 7.44 3.55 5.59
CA ARG A 90 7.84 3.62 4.18
C ARG A 90 6.66 3.26 3.27
N TYR A 91 6.53 3.99 2.19
CA TYR A 91 5.60 3.63 1.12
C TYR A 91 6.20 3.99 -0.23
N LEU A 92 5.74 3.31 -1.24
CA LEU A 92 6.12 3.54 -2.62
C LEU A 92 4.84 3.65 -3.44
N THR A 93 4.66 4.79 -4.09
CA THR A 93 3.56 5.05 -5.04
C THR A 93 3.99 4.72 -6.46
N ASP A 94 3.06 4.69 -7.40
CA ASP A 94 3.32 4.24 -8.77
C ASP A 94 3.99 2.85 -8.82
N ALA A 95 3.67 2.01 -7.84
CA ALA A 95 4.21 0.67 -7.70
C ALA A 95 3.10 -0.36 -7.86
N THR A 96 3.08 -1.04 -9.00
CA THR A 96 2.08 -2.06 -9.30
C THR A 96 2.64 -3.44 -9.00
N VAL A 97 2.08 -4.11 -8.01
CA VAL A 97 2.47 -5.48 -7.67
C VAL A 97 2.02 -6.42 -8.79
N LEU A 98 2.96 -7.16 -9.34
CA LEU A 98 2.74 -8.09 -10.45
C LEU A 98 2.67 -9.53 -9.96
N GLU A 99 3.43 -9.88 -8.94
CA GLU A 99 3.54 -11.24 -8.45
C GLU A 99 3.90 -11.26 -6.96
N ILE A 100 3.37 -12.26 -6.27
CA ILE A 100 3.76 -12.61 -4.90
C ILE A 100 4.03 -14.11 -4.93
N SER A 101 5.28 -14.50 -4.69
CA SER A 101 5.68 -15.91 -4.68
C SER A 101 5.29 -16.58 -3.36
N GLU A 102 5.33 -17.91 -3.36
CA GLU A 102 5.09 -18.70 -2.14
C GLU A 102 6.09 -18.36 -1.02
N ASP A 103 7.31 -17.96 -1.39
CA ASP A 103 8.35 -17.53 -0.46
C ASP A 103 8.16 -16.10 0.04
N LYS A 104 7.04 -15.45 -0.29
CA LYS A 104 6.74 -14.06 0.07
C LYS A 104 7.74 -13.07 -0.54
N VAL A 105 8.15 -13.30 -1.78
CA VAL A 105 8.87 -12.33 -2.60
C VAL A 105 7.84 -11.58 -3.45
N ILE A 106 7.77 -10.28 -3.25
CA ILE A 106 6.85 -9.40 -3.97
C ILE A 106 7.62 -8.74 -5.11
N THR A 107 7.12 -8.87 -6.33
CA THR A 107 7.65 -8.19 -7.51
C THR A 107 6.69 -7.09 -7.92
N ALA A 108 7.20 -5.88 -8.07
CA ALA A 108 6.40 -4.74 -8.49
C ALA A 108 7.07 -3.97 -9.63
N ALA A 109 6.24 -3.47 -10.54
CA ALA A 109 6.66 -2.52 -11.56
C ALA A 109 6.61 -1.10 -10.96
N THR A 110 7.71 -0.38 -11.09
CA THR A 110 7.86 1.00 -10.62
C THR A 110 8.36 1.88 -11.76
N PRO A 111 8.33 3.21 -11.61
CA PRO A 111 8.92 4.10 -12.63
C PRO A 111 10.40 3.82 -12.89
N ASP A 112 11.11 3.27 -11.92
CA ASP A 112 12.54 2.93 -12.03
C ASP A 112 12.78 1.49 -12.50
N GLY A 113 11.73 0.76 -12.89
CA GLY A 113 11.80 -0.62 -13.33
C GLY A 113 11.21 -1.60 -12.34
N LEU A 114 11.51 -2.88 -12.54
CA LEU A 114 11.05 -3.94 -11.64
C LEU A 114 11.86 -3.95 -10.35
N LYS A 115 11.16 -4.06 -9.23
CA LYS A 115 11.77 -4.19 -7.91
C LYS A 115 11.18 -5.38 -7.17
N GLN A 116 11.96 -5.95 -6.26
CA GLN A 116 11.56 -7.10 -5.47
C GLN A 116 11.85 -6.88 -3.98
N TRP A 117 10.94 -7.38 -3.16
CA TRP A 117 11.08 -7.37 -1.70
C TRP A 117 10.74 -8.74 -1.15
N LYS A 118 11.57 -9.22 -0.22
CA LYS A 118 11.27 -10.41 0.57
C LYS A 118 10.65 -9.96 1.90
N ALA A 119 9.44 -10.42 2.16
CA ALA A 119 8.71 -10.08 3.38
C ALA A 119 8.61 -11.28 4.31
N LYS A 120 8.54 -11.02 5.61
CA LYS A 120 8.15 -12.04 6.61
C LYS A 120 6.64 -12.24 6.60
N ALA A 121 5.88 -11.16 6.34
CA ALA A 121 4.44 -11.20 6.22
C ALA A 121 3.97 -10.28 5.09
N VAL A 122 2.91 -10.67 4.40
CA VAL A 122 2.28 -9.88 3.35
C VAL A 122 0.83 -9.64 3.72
N ILE A 123 0.40 -8.39 3.65
CA ILE A 123 -0.98 -8.00 3.88
C ILE A 123 -1.58 -7.52 2.56
N LEU A 124 -2.64 -8.15 2.13
CA LEU A 124 -3.37 -7.76 0.94
C LEU A 124 -4.49 -6.80 1.32
N ALA A 125 -4.37 -5.56 0.90
CA ALA A 125 -5.33 -4.49 1.17
C ALA A 125 -5.66 -3.74 -0.13
N MET A 126 -5.94 -4.51 -1.16
CA MET A 126 -6.05 -4.02 -2.54
C MET A 126 -7.40 -3.36 -2.85
N GLY A 127 -8.30 -3.33 -1.87
CA GLY A 127 -9.64 -2.80 -2.05
C GLY A 127 -10.49 -3.66 -2.97
N CYS A 128 -11.54 -3.02 -3.48
CA CYS A 128 -12.44 -3.67 -4.43
C CYS A 128 -12.74 -2.69 -5.56
N ARG A 129 -13.25 -3.22 -6.63
CA ARG A 129 -13.67 -2.46 -7.78
C ARG A 129 -15.08 -2.89 -8.15
N GLU A 130 -15.92 -1.93 -8.44
CA GLU A 130 -17.27 -2.22 -8.88
C GLU A 130 -17.24 -3.05 -10.16
N ARG A 131 -18.04 -4.12 -10.17
CA ARG A 131 -18.19 -4.96 -11.34
C ARG A 131 -19.32 -4.43 -12.20
N THR A 132 -18.99 -3.79 -13.30
CA THR A 132 -19.97 -3.20 -14.18
C THR A 132 -20.79 -4.28 -14.91
N ARG A 133 -21.97 -3.87 -15.40
CA ARG A 133 -22.84 -4.74 -16.20
C ARG A 133 -22.11 -5.35 -17.40
N GLY A 134 -21.30 -4.56 -18.09
CA GLY A 134 -20.52 -5.04 -19.23
C GLY A 134 -19.52 -6.12 -18.86
N ALA A 135 -18.91 -6.01 -17.69
CA ALA A 135 -17.97 -7.02 -17.17
C ALA A 135 -18.68 -8.34 -16.80
N LEU A 136 -20.00 -8.29 -16.55
CA LEU A 136 -20.83 -9.46 -16.27
C LEU A 136 -21.35 -10.14 -17.54
N GLY A 137 -21.14 -9.55 -18.70
CA GLY A 137 -21.65 -10.07 -19.96
C GLY A 137 -23.18 -9.97 -20.13
N ILE A 138 -23.80 -9.05 -19.42
CA ILE A 138 -25.25 -8.83 -19.42
C ILE A 138 -25.61 -7.62 -20.29
#